data_746c0681e52b9a660c832cdc38080c54
#
_entry.id   746c0681e52b9a660c832cdc38080c54
#
_cell.length_a   1.000
_cell.length_b   1.000
_cell.length_c   1.000
_cell.angle_alpha   90.00
_cell.angle_beta   90.00
_cell.angle_gamma   90.00
#
_symmetry.space_group_name_H-M   'P 1'
#
loop_
_entity.id
_entity.type
_entity.pdbx_description
1 polymer ?
#
loop_
_entity_poly.entity_id
_entity_poly.type
_entity_poly.pdbx_seq_one_letter_code
_entity_poly.pdbx_strand_id
1 'polypeptide(L)'
;MKSFNINDTVKVKLTEHGKKLLERDWNDFWGSHGKLNEYPYKPKEPDVDGYVRFQLWDLMYKFGKYCGLGCEPPFDTVILIDENNLRDEE
;
A
#
# COMPACT_ATOMS: atom_id res chain seq x y z
N MET A 1 -24.49 -5.85 -8.02
CA MET A 1 -23.03 -5.59 -8.08
C MET A 1 -22.68 -4.49 -7.11
N LYS A 2 -21.50 -4.53 -6.51
CA LYS A 2 -21.04 -3.51 -5.57
C LYS A 2 -19.96 -2.67 -6.23
N SER A 3 -19.91 -1.39 -5.90
CA SER A 3 -18.81 -0.50 -6.30
C SER A 3 -17.99 -0.10 -5.08
N PHE A 4 -16.73 0.24 -5.32
CA PHE A 4 -15.80 0.72 -4.32
C PHE A 4 -15.01 1.89 -4.90
N ASN A 5 -14.98 3.01 -4.18
CA ASN A 5 -14.23 4.18 -4.64
C ASN A 5 -12.74 3.97 -4.37
N ILE A 6 -11.90 4.16 -5.38
CA ILE A 6 -10.45 3.97 -5.23
C ILE A 6 -9.80 4.97 -4.28
N ASN A 7 -10.49 6.05 -3.92
CA ASN A 7 -10.03 6.99 -2.89
C ASN A 7 -10.33 6.52 -1.46
N ASP A 8 -11.15 5.49 -1.30
CA ASP A 8 -11.41 4.92 0.01
C ASP A 8 -10.26 4.03 0.45
N THR A 9 -10.11 3.87 1.76
CA THR A 9 -9.01 3.12 2.35
C THR A 9 -9.29 1.63 2.39
N VAL A 10 -8.22 0.88 2.21
CA VAL A 10 -8.19 -0.57 2.43
C VAL A 10 -7.11 -0.89 3.44
N LYS A 11 -7.11 -2.11 3.96
CA LYS A 11 -6.08 -2.58 4.89
C LYS A 11 -5.40 -3.81 4.32
N VAL A 12 -4.08 -3.85 4.44
CA VAL A 12 -3.26 -4.98 4.02
C VAL A 12 -2.22 -5.29 5.08
N LYS A 13 -1.75 -6.54 5.11
CA LYS A 13 -0.58 -6.93 5.91
C LYS A 13 0.64 -6.89 5.01
N LEU A 14 1.56 -5.99 5.28
CA LEU A 14 2.80 -5.90 4.53
C LEU A 14 3.69 -7.11 4.84
N THR A 15 4.30 -7.67 3.79
CA THR A 15 5.38 -8.64 3.96
C THR A 15 6.68 -7.89 4.25
N GLU A 16 7.72 -8.61 4.70
CA GLU A 16 9.04 -7.98 4.85
C GLU A 16 9.54 -7.43 3.52
N HIS A 17 9.25 -8.13 2.43
CA HIS A 17 9.57 -7.65 1.08
C HIS A 17 8.86 -6.33 0.76
N GLY A 18 7.57 -6.22 1.09
CA GLY A 18 6.80 -5.00 0.87
C GLY A 18 7.34 -3.82 1.67
N LYS A 19 7.73 -4.05 2.92
CA LYS A 19 8.34 -3.01 3.76
C LYS A 19 9.63 -2.49 3.15
N LYS A 20 10.47 -3.38 2.63
CA LYS A 20 11.72 -3.00 1.98
C LYS A 20 11.48 -2.23 0.68
N LEU A 21 10.47 -2.61 -0.09
CA LEU A 21 10.10 -1.89 -1.32
C LEU A 21 9.67 -0.46 -1.03
N LEU A 22 8.85 -0.25 -0.01
CA LEU A 22 8.40 1.10 0.38
C LEU A 22 9.59 1.98 0.76
N GLU A 23 10.50 1.48 1.57
CA GLU A 23 11.68 2.21 1.99
C GLU A 23 12.59 2.51 0.81
N ARG A 24 12.87 1.51 -0.03
CA ARG A 24 13.71 1.68 -1.21
C ARG A 24 13.16 2.73 -2.17
N ASP A 25 11.86 2.63 -2.50
CA ASP A 25 11.25 3.55 -3.46
C ASP A 25 11.19 4.98 -2.90
N TRP A 26 10.95 5.15 -1.61
CA TRP A 26 11.02 6.45 -0.96
C TRP A 26 12.42 7.04 -1.01
N ASN A 27 13.42 6.25 -0.64
CA ASN A 27 14.82 6.69 -0.62
C ASN A 27 15.33 7.02 -2.02
N ASP A 28 14.94 6.23 -3.02
CA ASP A 28 15.30 6.48 -4.42
C ASP A 28 14.70 7.80 -4.92
N PHE A 29 13.44 8.05 -4.62
CA PHE A 29 12.76 9.27 -5.05
C PHE A 29 13.37 10.51 -4.38
N TRP A 30 13.40 10.55 -3.06
CA TRP A 30 13.91 11.72 -2.34
C TRP A 30 15.42 11.86 -2.42
N GLY A 31 16.13 10.75 -2.51
CA GLY A 31 17.57 10.77 -2.71
C GLY A 31 17.98 11.37 -4.05
N SER A 32 17.24 11.04 -5.12
CA SER A 32 17.50 11.60 -6.45
C SER A 32 17.22 13.10 -6.53
N HIS A 33 16.33 13.60 -5.65
CA HIS A 33 16.03 15.04 -5.55
C HIS A 33 16.91 15.76 -4.54
N GLY A 34 17.85 15.07 -3.89
CA GLY A 34 18.74 15.65 -2.89
C GLY A 34 18.03 16.10 -1.61
N LYS A 35 16.87 15.52 -1.31
CA LYS A 35 16.02 15.96 -0.20
C LYS A 35 15.78 14.90 0.86
N LEU A 36 16.54 13.81 0.85
CA LEU A 36 16.34 12.72 1.81
C LEU A 36 16.50 13.18 3.26
N ASN A 37 17.40 14.13 3.52
CA ASN A 37 17.59 14.69 4.87
C ASN A 37 16.38 15.48 5.35
N GLU A 38 15.63 16.09 4.43
CA GLU A 38 14.41 16.84 4.76
C GLU A 38 13.20 15.91 4.89
N TYR A 39 13.19 14.81 4.14
CA TYR A 39 12.09 13.87 4.06
C TYR A 39 12.60 12.43 4.29
N PRO A 40 13.08 12.10 5.50
CA PRO A 40 13.53 10.75 5.79
C PRO A 40 12.35 9.77 5.76
N TYR A 41 12.64 8.52 5.39
CA TYR A 41 11.61 7.49 5.38
C TYR A 41 11.08 7.22 6.79
N LYS A 42 9.76 7.20 6.92
CA LYS A 42 9.07 6.82 8.14
C LYS A 42 8.21 5.60 7.87
N PRO A 43 8.51 4.44 8.48
CA PRO A 43 7.69 3.26 8.29
C PRO A 43 6.25 3.50 8.76
N LYS A 44 5.29 2.92 8.05
CA LYS A 44 3.90 2.93 8.48
C LYS A 44 3.75 1.98 9.67
N GLU A 45 3.08 2.46 10.72
CA GLU A 45 2.80 1.65 11.90
C GLU A 45 1.60 0.75 11.62
N PRO A 46 1.73 -0.57 11.78
CA PRO A 46 0.58 -1.46 11.66
C PRO A 46 -0.36 -1.28 12.86
N ASP A 47 -1.63 -1.63 12.66
CA ASP A 47 -2.58 -1.66 13.77
C ASP A 47 -2.33 -2.92 14.64
N VAL A 48 -3.16 -3.10 15.67
CA VAL A 48 -3.03 -4.21 16.62
C VAL A 48 -3.09 -5.59 15.94
N ASP A 49 -3.79 -5.68 14.80
CA ASP A 49 -3.93 -6.92 14.03
C ASP A 49 -2.86 -7.05 12.94
N GLY A 50 -1.97 -6.10 12.83
CA GLY A 50 -0.87 -6.11 11.88
C GLY A 50 -1.19 -5.52 10.52
N TYR A 51 -2.31 -4.83 10.38
CA TYR A 51 -2.74 -4.23 9.11
C TYR A 51 -2.29 -2.78 9.00
N VAL A 52 -1.97 -2.39 7.76
CA VAL A 52 -1.60 -1.02 7.40
C VAL A 52 -2.65 -0.49 6.43
N ARG A 53 -3.03 0.78 6.58
CA ARG A 53 -4.02 1.44 5.74
C ARG A 53 -3.39 2.13 4.54
N PHE A 54 -4.05 1.98 3.40
CA PHE A 54 -3.75 2.73 2.18
C PHE A 54 -5.06 3.12 1.51
N GLN A 55 -5.10 4.27 0.84
CA GLN A 55 -6.11 4.46 -0.19
C GLN A 55 -5.85 3.44 -1.30
N LEU A 56 -6.89 2.89 -1.91
CA LEU A 56 -6.69 1.81 -2.89
C LEU A 56 -5.81 2.25 -4.06
N TRP A 57 -6.01 3.48 -4.58
CA TRP A 57 -5.18 3.97 -5.69
C TRP A 57 -3.71 4.06 -5.30
N ASP A 58 -3.42 4.45 -4.04
CA ASP A 58 -2.06 4.57 -3.54
C ASP A 58 -1.40 3.20 -3.37
N LEU A 59 -2.16 2.22 -2.90
CA LEU A 59 -1.70 0.83 -2.80
C LEU A 59 -1.32 0.30 -4.18
N MET A 60 -2.18 0.52 -5.18
CA MET A 60 -1.91 0.10 -6.55
C MET A 60 -0.71 0.83 -7.15
N TYR A 61 -0.60 2.13 -6.89
CA TYR A 61 0.52 2.94 -7.37
C TYR A 61 1.85 2.45 -6.80
N LYS A 62 1.89 2.15 -5.51
CA LYS A 62 3.12 1.72 -4.84
C LYS A 62 3.49 0.28 -5.15
N PHE A 63 2.51 -0.60 -5.25
CA PHE A 63 2.76 -2.04 -5.32
C PHE A 63 2.25 -2.74 -6.57
N GLY A 64 1.46 -2.07 -7.40
CA GLY A 64 0.81 -2.72 -8.54
C GLY A 64 1.80 -3.44 -9.45
N LYS A 65 2.94 -2.83 -9.73
CA LYS A 65 3.99 -3.42 -10.59
C LYS A 65 4.67 -4.64 -9.97
N TYR A 66 4.51 -4.83 -8.66
CA TYR A 66 5.11 -5.96 -7.92
C TYR A 66 4.11 -7.07 -7.66
N CYS A 67 2.86 -6.92 -8.08
CA CYS A 67 1.78 -7.89 -7.85
C CYS A 67 1.54 -8.74 -9.09
N GLY A 68 2.58 -9.33 -9.63
CA GLY A 68 2.48 -10.14 -10.83
C GLY A 68 2.84 -11.60 -10.60
N LEU A 69 2.52 -12.42 -11.58
CA LEU A 69 2.91 -13.82 -11.58
C LEU A 69 4.44 -13.93 -11.57
N GLY A 70 4.98 -14.72 -10.64
CA GLY A 70 6.42 -14.86 -10.47
C GLY A 70 7.06 -13.78 -9.61
N CYS A 71 6.30 -12.82 -9.12
CA CYS A 71 6.80 -11.80 -8.19
C CYS A 71 6.54 -12.24 -6.75
N GLU A 72 7.47 -11.87 -5.86
CA GLU A 72 7.25 -12.03 -4.42
C GLU A 72 6.21 -10.99 -3.97
N PRO A 73 5.11 -11.39 -3.31
CA PRO A 73 4.06 -10.45 -2.96
C PRO A 73 4.54 -9.41 -1.93
N PRO A 74 4.23 -8.11 -2.14
CA PRO A 74 4.59 -7.05 -1.20
C PRO A 74 3.69 -7.01 0.03
N PHE A 75 2.54 -7.65 -0.01
CA PHE A 75 1.61 -7.81 1.12
C PHE A 75 0.89 -9.16 0.97
N ASP A 76 0.29 -9.61 2.06
CA ASP A 76 -0.54 -10.82 1.99
C ASP A 76 -1.64 -10.60 0.95
N THR A 77 -1.94 -11.62 0.18
CA THR A 77 -2.80 -11.49 -1.02
C THR A 77 -4.25 -11.14 -0.72
N VAL A 78 -4.59 -10.91 0.55
CA VAL A 78 -5.94 -10.52 0.99
C VAL A 78 -5.95 -9.05 1.33
N ILE A 79 -6.92 -8.33 0.77
CA ILE A 79 -7.17 -6.92 1.07
C ILE A 79 -8.47 -6.85 1.87
N LEU A 80 -8.44 -6.16 3.00
CA LEU A 80 -9.64 -5.91 3.79
C LEU A 80 -10.31 -4.62 3.33
N ILE A 81 -11.59 -4.71 3.04
CA ILE A 81 -12.43 -3.59 2.60
C ILE A 81 -13.54 -3.42 3.63
N ASP A 82 -13.75 -2.18 4.12
CA ASP A 82 -14.87 -1.88 4.98
C ASP A 82 -16.15 -1.94 4.16
N GLU A 83 -17.11 -2.79 4.57
CA GLU A 83 -18.37 -2.93 3.85
C GLU A 83 -19.19 -1.63 3.80
N ASN A 84 -18.97 -0.71 4.74
CA ASN A 84 -19.62 0.59 4.73
C ASN A 84 -19.17 1.47 3.55
N ASN A 85 -18.05 1.15 2.94
CA ASN A 85 -17.54 1.85 1.76
C ASN A 85 -18.02 1.24 0.45
N LEU A 86 -18.73 0.12 0.51
CA LEU A 86 -19.32 -0.50 -0.66
C LEU A 86 -20.66 0.13 -0.97
N ARG A 87 -20.94 0.34 -2.26
CA ARG A 87 -22.20 0.88 -2.75
C ARG A 87 -22.85 -0.13 -3.69
N ASP A 88 -24.19 -0.21 -3.60
CA ASP A 88 -24.94 -1.03 -4.54
C ASP A 88 -25.04 -0.33 -5.89
N GLU A 89 -24.74 -1.08 -6.96
CA GLU A 89 -24.87 -0.63 -8.33
C GLU A 89 -25.96 -1.44 -9.03
N GLU A 90 -26.83 -0.77 -9.75
CA GLU A 90 -27.91 -1.39 -10.51
C GLU A 90 -27.47 -1.76 -11.93
#